data_5ef3e1cdb0a996391a482aa2c6d0a212
#
_entry.id   5ef3e1cdb0a996391a482aa2c6d0a212
#
_cell.length_a   1.000
_cell.length_b   1.000
_cell.length_c   1.000
_cell.angle_alpha   90.00
_cell.angle_beta   90.00
_cell.angle_gamma   90.00
#
_symmetry.space_group_name_H-M   'P 1'
#
loop_
_entity.id
_entity.type
_entity.pdbx_description
1 polymer ?
#
loop_
_entity_poly.entity_id
_entity_poly.type
_entity_poly.pdbx_seq_one_letter_code
_entity_poly.pdbx_strand_id
1 'polypeptide(L)'
;MGTVEDLTELRAYVNRHSVSSAAAPNAVNSTNDRFYEAALDGLTPSPAVSYLLNLTDMTLKDYRSIGAYNAMNIAASIAANRAMEEIESSLTVHLPEPRSFRTRLSRAIDERRSVRTFSDSLVSASALSSWIYWSLGLTTRQQTFREVRVPARAYASGGGLYPITTWFLIDRVSDMSSGVYRYQPYSHTLYPRLGEEHDLEALFPGGSFDLAHAGGAVLYELDLDRVLMKYGDLSLLTGLVELGNMTHSLELNGLPCGIGSCQVAGFDKAYAQDLLGLDGVNSHVVFTQVFGRRG
;
A
#
# COMPACT_ATOMS: atom_id res chain seq x y z
N MET A 1 7.67 8.35 35.98
CA MET A 1 6.67 9.23 35.36
C MET A 1 7.44 10.43 34.85
N GLY A 2 7.64 10.56 33.53
CA GLY A 2 8.30 11.72 32.95
C GLY A 2 7.45 12.96 33.12
N THR A 3 8.09 14.11 33.23
CA THR A 3 7.39 15.39 33.37
C THR A 3 6.78 15.80 32.02
N VAL A 4 5.84 16.75 32.02
CA VAL A 4 5.25 17.31 30.81
C VAL A 4 6.33 17.93 29.91
N GLU A 5 7.40 18.47 30.51
CA GLU A 5 8.58 18.99 29.80
C GLU A 5 9.31 17.89 29.02
N ASP A 6 9.54 16.70 29.63
CA ASP A 6 10.21 15.57 28.99
C ASP A 6 9.44 15.08 27.74
N LEU A 7 8.11 15.10 27.82
CA LEU A 7 7.24 14.73 26.67
C LEU A 7 7.27 15.78 25.56
N THR A 8 7.39 17.05 25.93
CA THR A 8 7.48 18.14 24.96
C THR A 8 8.82 18.13 24.22
N GLU A 9 9.93 17.89 24.94
CA GLU A 9 11.26 17.73 24.32
C GLU A 9 11.34 16.49 23.41
N LEU A 10 10.78 15.36 23.85
CA LEU A 10 10.73 14.13 23.03
C LEU A 10 9.92 14.34 21.75
N ARG A 11 8.79 15.04 21.82
CA ARG A 11 7.97 15.37 20.66
C ARG A 11 8.66 16.34 19.72
N ALA A 12 9.34 17.36 20.25
CA ALA A 12 10.14 18.28 19.47
C ALA A 12 11.30 17.55 18.76
N TYR A 13 11.92 16.57 19.40
CA TYR A 13 12.96 15.73 18.81
C TYR A 13 12.42 14.89 17.67
N VAL A 14 11.31 14.17 17.87
CA VAL A 14 10.67 13.34 16.84
C VAL A 14 10.26 14.19 15.63
N ASN A 15 9.66 15.35 15.84
CA ASN A 15 9.24 16.23 14.75
C ASN A 15 10.42 16.82 13.95
N ARG A 16 11.53 17.18 14.59
CA ARG A 16 12.73 17.67 13.89
C ARG A 16 13.38 16.61 12.98
N HIS A 17 13.21 15.34 13.29
CA HIS A 17 13.83 14.23 12.55
C HIS A 17 12.89 13.57 11.55
N SER A 18 11.58 13.78 11.66
CA SER A 18 10.57 13.20 10.77
C SER A 18 10.20 14.10 9.58
N VAL A 19 10.48 15.41 9.67
CA VAL A 19 10.21 16.36 8.59
C VAL A 19 11.49 16.53 7.77
N SER A 20 11.42 16.18 6.47
CA SER A 20 12.54 16.43 5.57
C SER A 20 12.80 17.94 5.52
N SER A 21 14.06 18.34 5.58
CA SER A 21 14.51 19.74 5.57
C SER A 21 14.11 20.53 4.30
N ALA A 22 13.47 19.88 3.33
CA ALA A 22 12.97 20.49 2.09
C ALA A 22 11.52 21.00 2.22
N ALA A 23 10.78 20.60 3.27
CA ALA A 23 9.46 21.19 3.50
C ALA A 23 9.60 22.66 3.87
N ALA A 24 8.87 23.52 3.17
CA ALA A 24 8.93 24.97 3.37
C ALA A 24 8.75 25.32 4.87
N PRO A 25 9.62 26.16 5.46
CA PRO A 25 9.58 26.47 6.88
C PRO A 25 8.23 26.96 7.41
N ASN A 26 7.42 27.57 6.54
CA ASN A 26 6.12 28.11 6.88
C ASN A 26 5.00 27.05 6.98
N ALA A 27 5.13 25.92 6.30
CA ALA A 27 4.15 24.82 6.40
C ALA A 27 4.33 24.03 7.71
N VAL A 28 5.56 23.94 8.20
CA VAL A 28 5.89 23.23 9.45
C VAL A 28 5.31 23.97 10.66
N ASN A 29 5.41 25.29 10.71
CA ASN A 29 4.98 26.06 11.88
C ASN A 29 3.45 26.06 12.05
N SER A 30 2.67 26.23 10.98
CA SER A 30 1.21 26.30 11.09
C SER A 30 0.55 24.94 11.43
N THR A 31 1.13 23.84 11.00
CA THR A 31 0.62 22.49 11.29
C THR A 31 1.04 22.02 12.67
N ASN A 32 2.26 22.34 13.09
CA ASN A 32 2.75 21.99 14.42
C ASN A 32 2.00 22.73 15.52
N ASP A 33 1.77 24.04 15.38
CA ASP A 33 1.08 24.83 16.41
C ASP A 33 -0.34 24.28 16.66
N ARG A 34 -1.10 23.97 15.61
CA ARG A 34 -2.43 23.35 15.73
C ARG A 34 -2.38 21.95 16.34
N PHE A 35 -1.36 21.16 16.00
CA PHE A 35 -1.19 19.83 16.57
C PHE A 35 -0.82 19.90 18.06
N TYR A 36 0.04 20.85 18.44
CA TYR A 36 0.43 21.05 19.83
C TYR A 36 -0.72 21.63 20.66
N GLU A 37 -1.47 22.60 20.16
CA GLU A 37 -2.65 23.13 20.81
C GLU A 37 -3.68 22.01 21.04
N ALA A 38 -4.01 21.24 20.02
CA ALA A 38 -4.97 20.13 20.15
C ALA A 38 -4.47 19.01 21.07
N ALA A 39 -3.17 18.73 21.12
CA ALA A 39 -2.60 17.67 21.94
C ALA A 39 -2.38 18.11 23.40
N LEU A 40 -2.14 19.40 23.66
CA LEU A 40 -1.91 19.95 24.99
C LEU A 40 -3.19 20.38 25.71
N ASP A 41 -4.19 20.86 24.96
CA ASP A 41 -5.46 21.32 25.57
C ASP A 41 -6.40 20.17 25.96
N GLY A 42 -6.06 18.91 25.65
CA GLY A 42 -6.87 17.73 26.03
C GLY A 42 -8.29 17.72 25.44
N LEU A 43 -8.59 18.66 24.53
CA LEU A 43 -9.94 18.92 24.05
C LEU A 43 -10.36 18.09 22.82
N THR A 44 -9.39 17.52 22.10
CA THR A 44 -9.70 16.62 20.97
C THR A 44 -8.70 15.47 20.93
N PRO A 45 -9.08 14.27 21.42
CA PRO A 45 -8.21 13.12 21.26
C PRO A 45 -7.97 12.86 19.78
N SER A 46 -6.69 12.67 19.38
CA SER A 46 -6.36 12.27 18.02
C SER A 46 -7.18 11.04 17.64
N PRO A 47 -7.80 10.97 16.43
CA PRO A 47 -8.50 9.77 15.97
C PRO A 47 -7.64 8.50 16.08
N ALA A 48 -6.32 8.60 15.88
CA ALA A 48 -5.40 7.49 16.05
C ALA A 48 -5.30 7.02 17.51
N VAL A 49 -5.26 7.97 18.47
CA VAL A 49 -5.26 7.64 19.91
C VAL A 49 -6.61 7.02 20.29
N SER A 50 -7.73 7.60 19.84
CA SER A 50 -9.06 7.05 20.07
C SER A 50 -9.19 5.62 19.53
N TYR A 51 -8.68 5.36 18.32
CA TYR A 51 -8.66 4.04 17.74
C TYR A 51 -7.89 3.04 18.59
N LEU A 52 -6.67 3.39 19.01
CA LEU A 52 -5.84 2.50 19.85
C LEU A 52 -6.46 2.24 21.23
N LEU A 53 -7.09 3.24 21.84
CA LEU A 53 -7.78 3.08 23.13
C LEU A 53 -8.97 2.13 23.00
N ASN A 54 -9.75 2.22 21.93
CA ASN A 54 -10.90 1.35 21.69
C ASN A 54 -10.51 -0.11 21.40
N LEU A 55 -9.29 -0.38 20.95
CA LEU A 55 -8.81 -1.76 20.77
C LEU A 55 -8.64 -2.52 22.11
N THR A 56 -8.55 -1.83 23.23
CA THR A 56 -8.43 -2.48 24.56
C THR A 56 -9.72 -3.16 25.02
N ASP A 57 -10.86 -2.81 24.41
CA ASP A 57 -12.17 -3.35 24.79
C ASP A 57 -12.54 -4.66 24.08
N MET A 58 -11.64 -5.22 23.28
CA MET A 58 -11.85 -6.50 22.61
C MET A 58 -12.02 -7.65 23.61
N THR A 59 -13.15 -8.32 23.50
CA THR A 59 -13.55 -9.40 24.42
C THR A 59 -13.37 -10.79 23.79
N LEU A 60 -13.44 -11.85 24.64
CA LEU A 60 -13.47 -13.24 24.17
C LEU A 60 -14.66 -13.50 23.22
N LYS A 61 -15.76 -12.74 23.33
CA LYS A 61 -16.93 -12.85 22.46
C LYS A 61 -16.56 -12.44 21.01
N ASP A 62 -15.75 -11.40 20.84
CA ASP A 62 -15.30 -10.92 19.54
C ASP A 62 -14.43 -11.96 18.85
N TYR A 63 -13.51 -12.58 19.57
CA TYR A 63 -12.70 -13.70 19.08
C TYR A 63 -13.53 -14.91 18.66
N ARG A 64 -14.62 -15.22 19.37
CA ARG A 64 -15.55 -16.29 19.00
C ARG A 64 -16.29 -15.98 17.70
N SER A 65 -16.70 -14.72 17.48
CA SER A 65 -17.35 -14.27 16.25
C SER A 65 -16.41 -14.41 15.05
N ILE A 66 -15.15 -14.01 15.19
CA ILE A 66 -14.10 -14.20 14.18
C ILE A 66 -13.92 -15.70 13.86
N GLY A 67 -13.86 -16.55 14.89
CA GLY A 67 -13.74 -18.00 14.74
C GLY A 67 -14.94 -18.64 14.03
N ALA A 68 -16.15 -18.20 14.35
CA ALA A 68 -17.38 -18.68 13.71
C ALA A 68 -17.44 -18.26 12.24
N TYR A 69 -17.10 -17.03 11.91
CA TYR A 69 -17.01 -16.55 10.54
C TYR A 69 -16.04 -17.40 9.71
N ASN A 70 -14.85 -17.62 10.22
CA ASN A 70 -13.84 -18.47 9.57
C ASN A 70 -14.36 -19.89 9.29
N ALA A 71 -15.11 -20.46 10.24
CA ALA A 71 -15.59 -21.81 10.11
C ALA A 71 -16.68 -21.97 9.04
N MET A 72 -17.50 -20.93 8.82
CA MET A 72 -18.72 -21.02 8.00
C MET A 72 -18.59 -20.38 6.62
N ASN A 73 -17.75 -19.37 6.45
CA ASN A 73 -17.79 -18.49 5.27
C ASN A 73 -16.49 -18.44 4.45
N ILE A 74 -15.42 -19.13 4.84
CA ILE A 74 -14.10 -18.95 4.21
C ILE A 74 -14.12 -19.25 2.70
N ALA A 75 -14.79 -20.31 2.28
CA ALA A 75 -14.84 -20.68 0.86
C ALA A 75 -15.62 -19.65 0.03
N ALA A 76 -16.75 -19.16 0.58
CA ALA A 76 -17.57 -18.13 -0.09
C ALA A 76 -16.81 -16.80 -0.16
N SER A 77 -16.11 -16.39 0.89
CA SER A 77 -15.29 -15.18 0.90
C SER A 77 -14.16 -15.22 -0.10
N ILE A 78 -13.50 -16.37 -0.23
CA ILE A 78 -12.42 -16.54 -1.22
C ILE A 78 -12.95 -16.44 -2.63
N ALA A 79 -14.08 -17.10 -2.92
CA ALA A 79 -14.71 -17.07 -4.24
C ALA A 79 -15.18 -15.66 -4.59
N ALA A 80 -15.80 -14.94 -3.64
CA ALA A 80 -16.24 -13.57 -3.82
C ALA A 80 -15.06 -12.62 -4.08
N ASN A 81 -13.99 -12.72 -3.28
CA ASN A 81 -12.80 -11.90 -3.47
C ASN A 81 -12.15 -12.13 -4.84
N ARG A 82 -12.08 -13.39 -5.29
CA ARG A 82 -11.58 -13.70 -6.63
C ARG A 82 -12.42 -13.06 -7.72
N ALA A 83 -13.73 -13.17 -7.64
CA ALA A 83 -14.65 -12.57 -8.62
C ALA A 83 -14.57 -11.05 -8.67
N MET A 84 -14.25 -10.40 -7.54
CA MET A 84 -14.05 -8.94 -7.48
C MET A 84 -12.70 -8.50 -8.02
N GLU A 85 -11.68 -9.35 -7.99
CA GLU A 85 -10.31 -9.01 -8.38
C GLU A 85 -10.01 -9.29 -9.85
N GLU A 86 -10.73 -10.21 -10.49
CA GLU A 86 -10.51 -10.59 -11.87
C GLU A 86 -11.62 -10.07 -12.78
N ILE A 87 -11.27 -9.18 -13.67
CA ILE A 87 -12.16 -8.62 -14.69
C ILE A 87 -11.74 -9.20 -16.04
N GLU A 88 -12.58 -10.03 -16.63
CA GLU A 88 -12.37 -10.52 -17.99
C GLU A 88 -12.76 -9.43 -18.99
N SER A 89 -11.79 -8.96 -19.77
CA SER A 89 -11.99 -7.90 -20.75
C SER A 89 -10.94 -7.98 -21.87
N SER A 90 -11.31 -7.60 -23.07
CA SER A 90 -10.37 -7.42 -24.19
C SER A 90 -9.38 -6.26 -23.98
N LEU A 91 -9.65 -5.42 -22.98
CA LEU A 91 -8.77 -4.29 -22.62
C LEU A 91 -7.65 -4.70 -21.65
N THR A 92 -7.72 -5.90 -21.11
CA THR A 92 -6.75 -6.41 -20.13
C THR A 92 -5.37 -6.53 -20.77
N VAL A 93 -4.37 -5.93 -20.11
CA VAL A 93 -2.97 -5.97 -20.53
C VAL A 93 -2.28 -7.16 -19.85
N HIS A 94 -1.85 -8.12 -20.66
CA HIS A 94 -1.08 -9.27 -20.19
C HIS A 94 0.36 -8.85 -19.91
N LEU A 95 0.80 -9.05 -18.68
CA LEU A 95 2.20 -8.81 -18.32
C LEU A 95 3.09 -9.93 -18.88
N PRO A 96 4.34 -9.63 -19.27
CA PRO A 96 5.30 -10.65 -19.66
C PRO A 96 5.49 -11.72 -18.57
N GLU A 97 5.86 -12.95 -18.97
CA GLU A 97 6.20 -14.00 -18.03
C GLU A 97 7.25 -13.54 -17.02
N PRO A 98 7.01 -13.70 -15.70
CA PRO A 98 7.94 -13.23 -14.68
C PRO A 98 9.22 -14.06 -14.67
N ARG A 99 10.35 -13.38 -14.63
CA ARG A 99 11.67 -14.01 -14.55
C ARG A 99 12.02 -14.37 -13.11
N SER A 100 12.61 -15.52 -12.89
CA SER A 100 13.14 -15.89 -11.58
C SER A 100 14.44 -15.15 -11.28
N PHE A 101 14.66 -14.83 -10.00
CA PHE A 101 15.89 -14.19 -9.54
C PHE A 101 16.80 -15.16 -8.80
N ARG A 102 18.10 -14.88 -8.86
CA ARG A 102 19.14 -15.58 -8.06
C ARG A 102 19.75 -14.68 -6.98
N THR A 103 19.11 -13.57 -6.67
CA THR A 103 19.58 -12.65 -5.63
C THR A 103 19.38 -13.27 -4.25
N ARG A 104 20.43 -13.25 -3.42
CA ARG A 104 20.31 -13.70 -2.02
C ARG A 104 19.44 -12.72 -1.25
N LEU A 105 18.54 -13.23 -0.42
CA LEU A 105 17.68 -12.40 0.42
C LEU A 105 18.48 -11.45 1.31
N SER A 106 19.59 -11.91 1.90
CA SER A 106 20.48 -11.07 2.70
C SER A 106 21.00 -9.85 1.93
N ARG A 107 21.32 -10.01 0.65
CA ARG A 107 21.76 -8.92 -0.21
C ARG A 107 20.61 -7.94 -0.48
N ALA A 108 19.40 -8.43 -0.75
CA ALA A 108 18.24 -7.58 -0.97
C ALA A 108 17.94 -6.73 0.27
N ILE A 109 18.03 -7.30 1.47
CA ILE A 109 17.86 -6.60 2.74
C ILE A 109 18.95 -5.55 2.94
N ASP A 110 20.22 -5.90 2.73
CA ASP A 110 21.37 -5.03 2.96
C ASP A 110 21.40 -3.83 2.00
N GLU A 111 21.05 -4.04 0.73
CA GLU A 111 21.08 -3.02 -0.31
C GLU A 111 19.75 -2.24 -0.48
N ARG A 112 18.66 -2.65 0.21
CA ARG A 112 17.39 -1.94 0.15
C ARG A 112 17.56 -0.48 0.62
N ARG A 113 17.13 0.46 -0.17
CA ARG A 113 17.08 1.88 0.16
C ARG A 113 15.79 2.49 -0.40
N SER A 114 15.29 3.52 0.26
CA SER A 114 14.21 4.38 -0.27
C SER A 114 14.79 5.26 -1.39
N VAL A 115 14.47 4.91 -2.63
CA VAL A 115 14.98 5.59 -3.85
C VAL A 115 14.04 6.71 -4.22
N ARG A 116 14.55 7.93 -4.33
CA ARG A 116 13.77 9.15 -4.66
C ARG A 116 14.22 9.84 -5.95
N THR A 117 15.34 9.40 -6.49
CA THR A 117 15.88 9.86 -7.79
C THR A 117 16.06 8.65 -8.69
N PHE A 118 15.67 8.77 -9.93
CA PHE A 118 15.61 7.66 -10.85
C PHE A 118 16.52 7.88 -12.05
N SER A 119 16.91 6.81 -12.71
CA SER A 119 17.64 6.86 -13.98
C SER A 119 16.73 7.38 -15.09
N ASP A 120 17.31 8.07 -16.08
CA ASP A 120 16.59 8.49 -17.27
C ASP A 120 16.08 7.32 -18.15
N SER A 121 16.60 6.12 -17.93
CA SER A 121 16.17 4.91 -18.66
C SER A 121 14.78 4.45 -18.23
N LEU A 122 14.00 3.91 -19.15
CA LEU A 122 12.69 3.34 -18.88
C LEU A 122 12.79 2.08 -18.00
N VAL A 123 11.78 1.83 -17.20
CA VAL A 123 11.55 0.51 -16.58
C VAL A 123 11.07 -0.44 -17.69
N SER A 124 11.69 -1.59 -17.88
CA SER A 124 11.19 -2.54 -18.88
C SER A 124 9.92 -3.25 -18.38
N ALA A 125 8.96 -3.51 -19.31
CA ALA A 125 7.74 -4.27 -18.97
C ALA A 125 8.04 -5.62 -18.30
N SER A 126 9.10 -6.31 -18.73
CA SER A 126 9.54 -7.57 -18.11
C SER A 126 10.10 -7.40 -16.68
N ALA A 127 10.76 -6.26 -16.38
CA ALA A 127 11.20 -5.95 -15.02
C ALA A 127 10.00 -5.61 -14.13
N LEU A 128 9.08 -4.79 -14.63
CA LEU A 128 7.82 -4.47 -13.95
C LEU A 128 7.01 -5.72 -13.64
N SER A 129 6.78 -6.58 -14.63
CA SER A 129 6.08 -7.86 -14.47
C SER A 129 6.69 -8.72 -13.36
N SER A 130 8.00 -8.94 -13.42
CA SER A 130 8.71 -9.76 -12.44
C SER A 130 8.65 -9.13 -11.04
N TRP A 131 8.76 -7.81 -10.95
CA TRP A 131 8.66 -7.06 -9.69
C TRP A 131 7.28 -7.21 -9.04
N ILE A 132 6.22 -7.02 -9.84
CA ILE A 132 4.83 -7.19 -9.39
C ILE A 132 4.57 -8.63 -8.96
N TYR A 133 4.92 -9.60 -9.81
CA TYR A 133 4.62 -11.01 -9.56
C TYR A 133 5.25 -11.53 -8.27
N TRP A 134 6.56 -11.34 -8.08
CA TRP A 134 7.27 -11.82 -6.92
C TRP A 134 6.95 -11.06 -5.63
N SER A 135 6.35 -9.88 -5.75
CA SER A 135 5.94 -9.08 -4.59
C SER A 135 4.47 -9.26 -4.20
N LEU A 136 3.58 -9.35 -5.19
CA LEU A 136 2.14 -9.27 -5.00
C LEU A 136 1.37 -10.45 -5.59
N GLY A 137 2.00 -11.23 -6.46
CA GLY A 137 1.37 -12.33 -7.19
C GLY A 137 1.10 -13.57 -6.34
N LEU A 138 0.54 -14.58 -6.98
CA LEU A 138 0.26 -15.87 -6.35
C LEU A 138 1.54 -16.70 -6.23
N THR A 139 1.68 -17.40 -5.11
CA THR A 139 2.74 -18.40 -4.94
C THR A 139 2.29 -19.76 -5.44
N THR A 140 3.25 -20.62 -5.79
CA THR A 140 2.95 -22.02 -6.18
C THR A 140 2.40 -22.86 -5.03
N ARG A 141 2.56 -22.41 -3.79
CA ARG A 141 2.04 -23.09 -2.61
C ARG A 141 0.57 -22.74 -2.41
N GLN A 142 -0.24 -23.78 -2.18
CA GLN A 142 -1.63 -23.61 -1.80
C GLN A 142 -1.76 -23.81 -0.28
N GLN A 143 -2.56 -22.96 0.34
CA GLN A 143 -3.01 -23.18 1.71
C GLN A 143 -4.26 -24.04 1.68
N THR A 144 -4.36 -25.00 2.61
CA THR A 144 -5.56 -25.83 2.74
C THR A 144 -6.30 -25.40 4.00
N PHE A 145 -7.51 -24.87 3.81
CA PHE A 145 -8.45 -24.63 4.89
C PHE A 145 -9.54 -25.71 4.83
N ARG A 146 -9.50 -26.67 5.75
CA ARG A 146 -10.32 -27.89 5.68
C ARG A 146 -10.05 -28.61 4.35
N GLU A 147 -11.06 -28.73 3.48
CA GLU A 147 -10.94 -29.39 2.17
C GLU A 147 -10.72 -28.41 1.00
N VAL A 148 -10.73 -27.09 1.27
CA VAL A 148 -10.60 -26.06 0.24
C VAL A 148 -9.13 -25.67 0.08
N ARG A 149 -8.62 -25.83 -1.14
CA ARG A 149 -7.29 -25.33 -1.53
C ARG A 149 -7.39 -23.89 -2.00
N VAL A 150 -6.62 -23.01 -1.36
CA VAL A 150 -6.61 -21.59 -1.63
C VAL A 150 -5.22 -21.20 -2.10
N PRO A 151 -5.08 -20.52 -3.24
CA PRO A 151 -3.80 -19.96 -3.62
C PRO A 151 -3.36 -18.90 -2.60
N ALA A 152 -2.09 -18.93 -2.19
CA ALA A 152 -1.50 -17.94 -1.31
C ALA A 152 -0.80 -16.87 -2.15
N ARG A 153 -0.81 -15.63 -1.69
CA ARG A 153 -0.02 -14.54 -2.28
C ARG A 153 1.39 -14.49 -1.71
N ALA A 154 2.27 -13.73 -2.34
CA ALA A 154 3.66 -13.55 -1.92
C ALA A 154 3.80 -12.86 -0.56
N TYR A 155 2.74 -12.29 -0.04
CA TYR A 155 2.68 -11.58 1.24
C TYR A 155 1.57 -12.13 2.14
N ALA A 156 1.71 -11.86 3.44
CA ALA A 156 0.73 -12.29 4.42
C ALA A 156 -0.47 -11.33 4.49
N SER A 157 -1.68 -11.89 4.59
CA SER A 157 -2.92 -11.16 4.81
C SER A 157 -3.69 -11.73 5.99
N GLY A 158 -4.30 -10.86 6.78
CA GLY A 158 -5.18 -11.23 7.88
C GLY A 158 -6.30 -12.16 7.41
N GLY A 159 -6.23 -13.44 7.84
CA GLY A 159 -7.21 -14.47 7.46
C GLY A 159 -7.33 -14.75 5.97
N GLY A 160 -6.37 -14.33 5.15
CA GLY A 160 -6.37 -14.52 3.71
C GLY A 160 -7.45 -13.73 2.96
N LEU A 161 -7.89 -12.60 3.52
CA LEU A 161 -8.97 -11.80 2.92
C LEU A 161 -8.50 -10.83 1.83
N TYR A 162 -7.22 -10.44 1.86
CA TYR A 162 -6.60 -9.56 0.86
C TYR A 162 -7.42 -8.29 0.55
N PRO A 163 -7.68 -7.44 1.57
CA PRO A 163 -8.49 -6.23 1.40
C PRO A 163 -7.80 -5.11 0.61
N ILE A 164 -6.50 -5.24 0.34
CA ILE A 164 -5.76 -4.22 -0.39
C ILE A 164 -5.79 -4.53 -1.89
N THR A 165 -6.40 -3.64 -2.65
CA THR A 165 -6.30 -3.58 -4.11
C THR A 165 -5.11 -2.70 -4.49
N THR A 166 -4.33 -3.13 -5.48
CA THR A 166 -3.13 -2.41 -5.92
C THR A 166 -3.37 -1.79 -7.29
N TRP A 167 -3.14 -0.49 -7.39
CA TRP A 167 -3.24 0.29 -8.62
C TRP A 167 -1.86 0.78 -9.03
N PHE A 168 -1.57 0.73 -10.31
CA PHE A 168 -0.32 1.21 -10.90
C PHE A 168 -0.61 2.39 -11.81
N LEU A 169 -0.05 3.54 -11.49
CA LEU A 169 0.08 4.67 -12.39
C LEU A 169 1.36 4.44 -13.19
N ILE A 170 1.24 4.27 -14.48
CA ILE A 170 2.36 3.95 -15.38
C ILE A 170 2.68 5.17 -16.21
N ASP A 171 3.96 5.59 -16.19
CA ASP A 171 4.46 6.67 -17.03
C ASP A 171 5.65 6.23 -17.90
N ARG A 172 6.76 5.87 -17.26
CA ARG A 172 8.03 5.58 -17.96
C ARG A 172 8.35 4.08 -17.92
N VAL A 173 7.47 3.28 -18.52
CA VAL A 173 7.64 1.83 -18.71
C VAL A 173 7.65 1.50 -20.19
N SER A 174 8.66 0.75 -20.68
CA SER A 174 8.72 0.37 -22.09
C SER A 174 7.60 -0.60 -22.46
N ASP A 175 7.12 -0.47 -23.68
CA ASP A 175 6.07 -1.34 -24.24
C ASP A 175 4.73 -1.30 -23.49
N MET A 176 4.49 -0.23 -22.73
CA MET A 176 3.23 0.02 -22.04
C MET A 176 2.79 1.47 -22.25
N SER A 177 1.50 1.67 -22.43
CA SER A 177 0.91 3.01 -22.47
C SER A 177 0.88 3.63 -21.08
N SER A 178 1.09 4.97 -21.02
CA SER A 178 0.82 5.71 -19.78
C SER A 178 -0.66 5.56 -19.42
N GLY A 179 -0.95 5.44 -18.13
CA GLY A 179 -2.32 5.28 -17.66
C GLY A 179 -2.42 4.69 -16.24
N VAL A 180 -3.65 4.52 -15.81
CA VAL A 180 -4.03 3.97 -14.50
C VAL A 180 -4.46 2.52 -14.67
N TYR A 181 -3.85 1.61 -13.93
CA TYR A 181 -4.06 0.19 -14.08
C TYR A 181 -4.31 -0.49 -12.73
N ARG A 182 -5.33 -1.32 -12.67
CA ARG A 182 -5.58 -2.22 -11.54
C ARG A 182 -4.86 -3.55 -11.75
N TYR A 183 -4.07 -3.99 -10.77
CA TYR A 183 -3.44 -5.31 -10.84
C TYR A 183 -4.43 -6.43 -10.51
N GLN A 184 -4.42 -7.46 -11.33
CA GLN A 184 -5.21 -8.69 -11.19
C GLN A 184 -4.26 -9.85 -10.86
N PRO A 185 -4.21 -10.31 -9.58
CA PRO A 185 -3.16 -11.23 -9.15
C PRO A 185 -3.34 -12.67 -9.64
N TYR A 186 -4.56 -13.13 -9.94
CA TYR A 186 -4.81 -14.50 -10.38
C TYR A 186 -4.41 -14.73 -11.83
N SER A 187 -4.64 -13.76 -12.68
CA SER A 187 -4.27 -13.80 -14.11
C SER A 187 -2.91 -13.18 -14.39
N HIS A 188 -2.31 -12.50 -13.41
CA HIS A 188 -1.11 -11.69 -13.56
C HIS A 188 -1.23 -10.67 -14.70
N THR A 189 -2.29 -9.90 -14.66
CA THR A 189 -2.62 -8.90 -15.68
C THR A 189 -2.87 -7.54 -15.07
N LEU A 190 -2.91 -6.52 -15.92
CA LEU A 190 -3.30 -5.16 -15.57
C LEU A 190 -4.59 -4.80 -16.30
N TYR A 191 -5.60 -4.36 -15.55
CA TYR A 191 -6.85 -3.86 -16.10
C TYR A 191 -6.84 -2.33 -16.14
N PRO A 192 -6.93 -1.69 -17.33
CA PRO A 192 -6.87 -0.24 -17.44
C PRO A 192 -8.14 0.43 -16.91
N ARG A 193 -7.99 1.52 -16.18
CA ARG A 193 -9.06 2.46 -15.91
C ARG A 193 -9.12 3.48 -17.05
N LEU A 194 -10.17 3.39 -17.85
CA LEU A 194 -10.30 4.24 -19.04
C LEU A 194 -10.81 5.65 -18.68
N GLY A 195 -10.39 6.62 -19.48
CA GLY A 195 -10.88 7.99 -19.41
C GLY A 195 -10.23 8.86 -18.34
N GLU A 196 -9.26 8.33 -17.60
CA GLU A 196 -8.54 9.07 -16.57
C GLU A 196 -7.08 9.27 -16.99
N GLU A 197 -6.68 10.53 -17.08
CA GLU A 197 -5.28 10.93 -17.13
C GLU A 197 -4.80 11.19 -15.71
N HIS A 198 -3.59 10.76 -15.38
CA HIS A 198 -3.00 10.98 -14.08
C HIS A 198 -1.83 11.96 -14.15
N ASP A 199 -1.62 12.67 -13.05
CA ASP A 199 -0.53 13.61 -12.87
C ASP A 199 0.19 13.29 -11.55
N LEU A 200 1.44 12.86 -11.65
CA LEU A 200 2.24 12.55 -10.47
C LEU A 200 2.58 13.79 -9.65
N GLU A 201 2.70 14.98 -10.25
CA GLU A 201 2.94 16.21 -9.52
C GLU A 201 1.72 16.63 -8.69
N ALA A 202 0.50 16.44 -9.23
CA ALA A 202 -0.73 16.63 -8.48
C ALA A 202 -0.88 15.62 -7.34
N LEU A 203 -0.46 14.36 -7.57
CA LEU A 203 -0.50 13.32 -6.54
C LEU A 203 0.52 13.57 -5.41
N PHE A 204 1.72 14.10 -5.74
CA PHE A 204 2.83 14.34 -4.81
C PHE A 204 3.27 15.81 -4.78
N PRO A 205 2.45 16.73 -4.28
CA PRO A 205 2.70 18.17 -4.37
C PRO A 205 3.91 18.67 -3.56
N GLY A 206 4.60 17.80 -2.84
CA GLY A 206 5.69 18.15 -1.93
C GLY A 206 7.08 18.28 -2.55
N GLY A 207 7.28 18.02 -3.86
CA GLY A 207 8.58 18.17 -4.55
C GLY A 207 9.72 17.30 -4.02
N SER A 208 9.42 16.22 -3.30
CA SER A 208 10.43 15.37 -2.63
C SER A 208 10.99 14.25 -3.51
N PHE A 209 10.51 14.14 -4.75
CA PHE A 209 10.85 13.07 -5.69
C PHE A 209 11.22 13.65 -7.05
N ASP A 210 12.06 12.95 -7.76
CA ASP A 210 12.33 13.18 -9.19
C ASP A 210 11.21 12.51 -10.02
N LEU A 211 10.05 13.17 -10.08
CA LEU A 211 8.87 12.64 -10.75
C LEU A 211 9.03 12.61 -12.28
N ALA A 212 9.85 13.49 -12.84
CA ALA A 212 10.12 13.51 -14.29
C ALA A 212 10.79 12.21 -14.79
N HIS A 213 11.55 11.53 -13.94
CA HIS A 213 12.20 10.25 -14.27
C HIS A 213 11.56 9.05 -13.58
N ALA A 214 10.48 9.24 -12.84
CA ALA A 214 9.74 8.14 -12.22
C ALA A 214 9.13 7.22 -13.29
N GLY A 215 9.16 5.93 -13.03
CA GLY A 215 8.43 4.93 -13.83
C GLY A 215 6.93 5.01 -13.62
N GLY A 216 6.53 5.56 -12.47
CA GLY A 216 5.16 5.75 -12.05
C GLY A 216 4.99 5.64 -10.54
N ALA A 217 3.75 5.37 -10.11
CA ALA A 217 3.41 5.20 -8.71
C ALA A 217 2.51 3.96 -8.49
N VAL A 218 2.55 3.44 -7.28
CA VAL A 218 1.63 2.41 -6.80
C VAL A 218 0.71 3.04 -5.77
N LEU A 219 -0.59 2.88 -5.92
CA LEU A 219 -1.61 3.30 -4.96
C LEU A 219 -2.22 2.05 -4.32
N TYR A 220 -2.43 2.11 -3.02
CA TYR A 220 -3.00 1.01 -2.23
C TYR A 220 -4.39 1.42 -1.74
N GLU A 221 -5.39 0.78 -2.31
CA GLU A 221 -6.79 0.93 -1.94
C GLU A 221 -7.15 -0.11 -0.88
N LEU A 222 -7.54 0.32 0.30
CA LEU A 222 -8.12 -0.52 1.35
C LEU A 222 -9.64 -0.56 1.18
N ASP A 223 -10.16 -1.75 0.93
CA ASP A 223 -11.59 -2.03 0.90
C ASP A 223 -12.02 -2.60 2.26
N LEU A 224 -12.72 -1.79 3.04
CA LEU A 224 -13.19 -2.14 4.38
C LEU A 224 -14.29 -3.21 4.35
N ASP A 225 -15.12 -3.26 3.31
CA ASP A 225 -16.21 -4.23 3.20
C ASP A 225 -15.70 -5.68 3.19
N ARG A 226 -14.48 -5.89 2.68
CA ARG A 226 -13.86 -7.23 2.67
C ARG A 226 -13.47 -7.74 4.04
N VAL A 227 -13.27 -6.87 5.01
CA VAL A 227 -12.66 -7.23 6.31
C VAL A 227 -13.54 -6.93 7.52
N LEU A 228 -14.44 -5.94 7.43
CA LEU A 228 -15.30 -5.53 8.54
C LEU A 228 -16.16 -6.65 9.10
N MET A 229 -16.74 -7.47 8.22
CA MET A 229 -17.59 -8.61 8.62
C MET A 229 -16.84 -9.62 9.51
N LYS A 230 -15.52 -9.75 9.30
CA LYS A 230 -14.68 -10.71 10.03
C LYS A 230 -13.98 -10.09 11.22
N TYR A 231 -13.44 -8.90 11.07
CA TYR A 231 -12.51 -8.32 12.02
C TYR A 231 -13.06 -7.12 12.78
N GLY A 232 -14.24 -6.57 12.38
CA GLY A 232 -14.81 -5.39 13.03
C GLY A 232 -13.77 -4.27 13.15
N ASP A 233 -13.56 -3.76 14.35
CA ASP A 233 -12.61 -2.67 14.63
C ASP A 233 -11.13 -3.01 14.35
N LEU A 234 -10.77 -4.29 14.32
CA LEU A 234 -9.42 -4.72 13.91
C LEU A 234 -9.16 -4.61 12.40
N SER A 235 -10.17 -4.31 11.60
CA SER A 235 -10.06 -4.27 10.13
C SER A 235 -9.01 -3.31 9.63
N LEU A 236 -8.96 -2.11 10.21
CA LEU A 236 -7.94 -1.12 9.86
C LEU A 236 -6.54 -1.61 10.22
N LEU A 237 -6.35 -2.14 11.44
CA LEU A 237 -5.05 -2.65 11.86
C LEU A 237 -4.56 -3.79 10.97
N THR A 238 -5.42 -4.76 10.67
CA THR A 238 -5.05 -5.91 9.81
C THR A 238 -4.75 -5.48 8.39
N GLY A 239 -5.49 -4.51 7.84
CA GLY A 239 -5.24 -3.91 6.53
C GLY A 239 -3.90 -3.17 6.48
N LEU A 240 -3.57 -2.37 7.49
CA LEU A 240 -2.29 -1.65 7.55
C LEU A 240 -1.08 -2.59 7.73
N VAL A 241 -1.24 -3.69 8.48
CA VAL A 241 -0.20 -4.74 8.59
C VAL A 241 0.01 -5.42 7.24
N GLU A 242 -1.06 -5.76 6.51
CA GLU A 242 -0.96 -6.29 5.15
C GLU A 242 -0.25 -5.32 4.21
N LEU A 243 -0.65 -4.05 4.23
CA LEU A 243 -0.02 -2.99 3.45
C LEU A 243 1.50 -2.91 3.69
N GLY A 244 1.93 -2.96 4.95
CA GLY A 244 3.36 -2.99 5.29
C GLY A 244 4.09 -4.19 4.69
N ASN A 245 3.47 -5.37 4.67
CA ASN A 245 4.03 -6.56 4.04
C ASN A 245 4.16 -6.39 2.51
N MET A 246 3.14 -5.81 1.85
CA MET A 246 3.13 -5.58 0.40
C MET A 246 4.20 -4.57 -0.01
N THR A 247 4.25 -3.42 0.63
CA THR A 247 5.19 -2.34 0.31
C THR A 247 6.63 -2.79 0.54
N HIS A 248 6.90 -3.51 1.64
CA HIS A 248 8.22 -4.04 1.93
C HIS A 248 8.63 -5.13 0.93
N SER A 249 7.70 -6.00 0.52
CA SER A 249 7.94 -7.01 -0.51
C SER A 249 8.36 -6.37 -1.84
N LEU A 250 7.67 -5.30 -2.25
CA LEU A 250 8.04 -4.51 -3.43
C LEU A 250 9.43 -3.88 -3.31
N GLU A 251 9.80 -3.32 -2.17
CA GLU A 251 11.15 -2.77 -1.97
C GLU A 251 12.24 -3.83 -2.07
N LEU A 252 12.05 -5.00 -1.47
CA LEU A 252 13.04 -6.08 -1.51
C LEU A 252 13.21 -6.67 -2.93
N ASN A 253 12.11 -6.89 -3.63
CA ASN A 253 12.10 -7.42 -4.99
C ASN A 253 12.49 -6.36 -6.05
N GLY A 254 12.55 -5.08 -5.68
CA GLY A 254 13.02 -4.02 -6.58
C GLY A 254 14.49 -4.20 -7.00
N LEU A 255 15.35 -4.61 -6.07
CA LEU A 255 16.78 -4.78 -6.35
C LEU A 255 17.07 -5.72 -7.53
N PRO A 256 16.59 -6.99 -7.54
CA PRO A 256 16.83 -7.90 -8.66
C PRO A 256 16.16 -7.49 -9.97
N CYS A 257 15.12 -6.65 -9.90
CA CYS A 257 14.44 -6.10 -11.07
C CYS A 257 15.09 -4.82 -11.60
N GLY A 258 16.07 -4.25 -10.88
CA GLY A 258 16.64 -2.95 -11.20
C GLY A 258 15.62 -1.81 -11.06
N ILE A 259 14.64 -1.97 -10.18
CA ILE A 259 13.63 -0.97 -9.83
C ILE A 259 13.98 -0.41 -8.45
N GLY A 260 14.05 0.91 -8.36
CA GLY A 260 14.09 1.64 -7.11
C GLY A 260 12.69 2.11 -6.74
N SER A 261 12.36 2.13 -5.46
CA SER A 261 11.09 2.65 -5.00
C SER A 261 11.20 3.32 -3.63
N CYS A 262 10.21 4.15 -3.32
CA CYS A 262 10.08 4.80 -2.03
C CYS A 262 8.61 4.83 -1.60
N GLN A 263 8.34 4.37 -0.40
CA GLN A 263 7.04 4.45 0.25
C GLN A 263 6.73 5.90 0.62
N VAL A 264 5.50 6.35 0.37
CA VAL A 264 5.08 7.76 0.55
C VAL A 264 3.73 7.82 1.25
N ALA A 265 3.71 8.42 2.43
CA ALA A 265 2.48 8.72 3.16
C ALA A 265 1.92 10.11 2.84
N GLY A 266 2.78 11.03 2.38
CA GLY A 266 2.42 12.41 2.03
C GLY A 266 2.01 12.53 0.57
N PHE A 267 0.75 12.30 0.26
CA PHE A 267 0.16 12.41 -1.07
C PHE A 267 -1.19 13.12 -1.00
N ASP A 268 -1.68 13.64 -2.13
CA ASP A 268 -3.03 14.18 -2.20
C ASP A 268 -4.04 13.04 -2.26
N LYS A 269 -4.66 12.78 -1.11
CA LYS A 269 -5.62 11.68 -0.96
C LYS A 269 -6.91 11.94 -1.73
N ALA A 270 -7.37 13.19 -1.82
CA ALA A 270 -8.59 13.55 -2.54
C ALA A 270 -8.39 13.30 -4.03
N TYR A 271 -7.28 13.79 -4.59
CA TYR A 271 -6.90 13.51 -5.97
C TYR A 271 -6.81 12.02 -6.27
N ALA A 272 -6.14 11.25 -5.39
CA ALA A 272 -6.01 9.80 -5.57
C ALA A 272 -7.35 9.06 -5.56
N GLN A 273 -8.27 9.46 -4.68
CA GLN A 273 -9.61 8.85 -4.60
C GLN A 273 -10.47 9.20 -5.81
N ASP A 274 -10.46 10.45 -6.25
CA ASP A 274 -11.16 10.89 -7.47
C ASP A 274 -10.62 10.16 -8.70
N LEU A 275 -9.30 10.09 -8.86
CA LEU A 275 -8.63 9.37 -9.94
C LEU A 275 -9.04 7.90 -10.01
N LEU A 276 -9.24 7.25 -8.87
CA LEU A 276 -9.67 5.85 -8.79
C LEU A 276 -11.20 5.69 -8.73
N GLY A 277 -11.97 6.79 -8.61
CA GLY A 277 -13.44 6.78 -8.48
C GLY A 277 -13.91 6.05 -7.23
N LEU A 278 -13.19 6.23 -6.12
CA LEU A 278 -13.55 5.63 -4.85
C LEU A 278 -14.58 6.49 -4.10
N ASP A 279 -15.45 5.82 -3.33
CA ASP A 279 -16.51 6.48 -2.57
C ASP A 279 -16.00 7.27 -1.35
N GLY A 280 -14.78 6.98 -0.88
CA GLY A 280 -14.20 7.61 0.30
C GLY A 280 -14.92 7.24 1.61
N VAL A 281 -15.75 6.21 1.60
CA VAL A 281 -16.51 5.68 2.75
C VAL A 281 -16.05 4.25 3.08
N ASN A 282 -16.19 3.34 2.14
CA ASN A 282 -15.81 1.94 2.31
C ASN A 282 -14.45 1.63 1.68
N SER A 283 -14.09 2.37 0.63
CA SER A 283 -12.82 2.22 -0.07
C SER A 283 -11.98 3.50 0.01
N HIS A 284 -10.73 3.34 0.43
CA HIS A 284 -9.81 4.45 0.63
C HIS A 284 -8.44 4.17 0.04
N VAL A 285 -7.83 5.16 -0.65
CA VAL A 285 -6.38 5.13 -0.85
C VAL A 285 -5.71 5.43 0.50
N VAL A 286 -5.01 4.44 1.04
CA VAL A 286 -4.42 4.52 2.38
C VAL A 286 -2.91 4.77 2.35
N PHE A 287 -2.27 4.52 1.21
CA PHE A 287 -0.83 4.68 1.06
C PHE A 287 -0.41 4.69 -0.42
N THR A 288 0.83 5.10 -0.66
CA THR A 288 1.41 5.14 -2.01
C THR A 288 2.89 4.73 -2.00
N GLN A 289 3.42 4.44 -3.20
CA GLN A 289 4.83 4.14 -3.41
C GLN A 289 5.26 4.61 -4.80
N VAL A 290 6.22 5.52 -4.88
CA VAL A 290 6.81 5.94 -6.16
C VAL A 290 7.86 4.92 -6.58
N PHE A 291 7.96 4.63 -7.86
CA PHE A 291 8.96 3.71 -8.40
C PHE A 291 9.56 4.23 -9.72
N GLY A 292 10.73 3.71 -10.06
CA GLY A 292 11.37 4.01 -11.33
C GLY A 292 12.60 3.13 -11.56
N ARG A 293 13.29 3.33 -12.67
CA ARG A 293 14.53 2.63 -12.97
C ARG A 293 15.61 3.07 -11.98
N ARG A 294 16.21 2.10 -11.27
CA ARG A 294 17.32 2.37 -10.35
C ARG A 294 18.55 2.83 -11.14
N GLY A 295 19.18 3.94 -10.68
CA GLY A 295 20.44 4.43 -11.20
C GLY A 295 21.64 3.61 -10.72
#